data_a53e3abae83879922311c5ed6f1486d9
#
_entry.id   a53e3abae83879922311c5ed6f1486d9
#
_cell.length_a   1.000
_cell.length_b   1.000
_cell.length_c   1.000
_cell.angle_alpha   90.00
_cell.angle_beta   90.00
_cell.angle_gamma   90.00
#
_symmetry.space_group_name_H-M   'P 1'
#
loop_
_entity.id
_entity.type
_entity.pdbx_description
1 polymer ?
#
loop_
_entity_poly.entity_id
_entity_poly.type
_entity_poly.pdbx_seq_one_letter_code
_entity_poly.pdbx_strand_id
1 'polypeptide(L)'
;MVVSNTTRYIVKYSISFEIKDDGRCYISGEKLEYKTGKHSNNKYVEIFTVADGVIIQNGTDARIFDLLEKKTANLLTKQSLVASSIDILIDHQLESASFSVSEIVLFMVYLFANSISIYIDESDDHSGYISRKIQADQLNDEIGLLNRDYKKMSSLRIFNSEEGAHVPLVLFESYKREVSRLKAFISIFKPDLNDIEIVPKRYDNYYVCRLNMVYDGYSIDKEFESRGIRKLMELFNCLDAASKGGIVFIDELDANINDIYLDKLIEFFQLYGIGQLCFTAHNLSPMALLKKNSYAIDFISSINTVHTWTRDGNLRPDNAYKNGFIEDSPFNVDASDFIGILNE
;
A
#
# COMPACT_ATOMS: atom_id res chain seq x y z
N MET A 1 -1.33 -11.42 -40.07
CA MET A 1 -0.23 -11.54 -39.11
C MET A 1 0.13 -10.11 -38.67
N VAL A 2 -0.48 -9.61 -37.62
CA VAL A 2 -0.23 -8.25 -37.11
C VAL A 2 0.93 -8.38 -36.11
N VAL A 3 2.13 -7.96 -36.55
CA VAL A 3 3.28 -7.84 -35.65
C VAL A 3 3.05 -6.57 -34.80
N SER A 4 2.58 -6.73 -33.57
CA SER A 4 2.54 -5.64 -32.61
C SER A 4 3.99 -5.32 -32.18
N ASN A 5 4.51 -4.20 -32.65
CA ASN A 5 5.76 -3.63 -32.12
C ASN A 5 5.50 -3.18 -30.67
N THR A 6 5.71 -4.07 -29.72
CA THR A 6 5.72 -3.71 -28.29
C THR A 6 7.01 -2.96 -27.96
N THR A 7 6.94 -1.64 -27.95
CA THR A 7 8.05 -0.82 -27.46
C THR A 7 8.16 -1.02 -25.94
N ARG A 8 9.34 -1.47 -25.48
CA ARG A 8 9.64 -1.58 -24.05
C ARG A 8 10.21 -0.25 -23.56
N TYR A 9 9.68 0.23 -22.45
CA TYR A 9 10.20 1.37 -21.71
C TYR A 9 10.83 0.88 -20.41
N ILE A 10 12.00 1.42 -20.06
CA ILE A 10 12.61 1.29 -18.73
C ILE A 10 12.49 2.66 -18.11
N VAL A 11 11.73 2.74 -17.04
CA VAL A 11 11.43 3.99 -16.33
C VAL A 11 12.25 4.01 -15.04
N LYS A 12 12.86 5.17 -14.75
CA LYS A 12 13.51 5.43 -13.48
C LYS A 12 12.84 6.65 -12.86
N TYR A 13 12.22 6.43 -11.73
CA TYR A 13 11.61 7.44 -10.90
C TYR A 13 12.35 7.53 -9.57
N SER A 14 12.75 8.71 -9.20
CA SER A 14 13.49 8.98 -7.95
C SER A 14 12.76 10.08 -7.20
N ILE A 15 12.54 9.88 -5.91
CA ILE A 15 11.95 10.84 -5.01
C ILE A 15 12.81 10.92 -3.75
N SER A 16 13.07 12.13 -3.27
CA SER A 16 13.85 12.41 -2.07
C SER A 16 13.00 13.14 -1.07
N PHE A 17 13.14 12.77 0.19
CA PHE A 17 12.39 13.34 1.29
C PHE A 17 13.35 13.95 2.31
N GLU A 18 12.90 15.01 2.97
CA GLU A 18 13.58 15.68 4.08
C GLU A 18 12.62 15.90 5.22
N ILE A 19 13.06 15.60 6.44
CA ILE A 19 12.31 15.92 7.66
C ILE A 19 12.83 17.29 8.15
N LYS A 20 11.93 18.27 8.25
CA LYS A 20 12.25 19.62 8.72
C LYS A 20 12.09 19.76 10.23
N ASP A 21 12.52 20.90 10.78
CA ASP A 21 12.47 21.20 12.20
C ASP A 21 11.06 21.15 12.82
N ASP A 22 10.01 21.27 11.98
CA ASP A 22 8.61 21.11 12.39
C ASP A 22 8.18 19.63 12.53
N GLY A 23 9.10 18.67 12.34
CA GLY A 23 8.86 17.23 12.40
C GLY A 23 8.10 16.67 11.20
N ARG A 24 7.84 17.48 10.16
CA ARG A 24 7.11 17.06 8.97
C ARG A 24 8.05 16.63 7.87
N CYS A 25 7.60 15.64 7.10
CA CYS A 25 8.30 15.16 5.90
C CYS A 25 7.90 16.00 4.69
N TYR A 26 8.91 16.44 3.93
CA TYR A 26 8.76 17.23 2.71
C TYR A 26 9.48 16.53 1.56
N ILE A 27 8.98 16.72 0.33
CA ILE A 27 9.66 16.29 -0.88
C ILE A 27 10.75 17.32 -1.18
N SER A 28 12.02 16.91 -1.07
CA SER A 28 13.17 17.75 -1.39
C SER A 28 13.63 17.62 -2.83
N GLY A 29 13.33 16.48 -3.48
CA GLY A 29 13.65 16.27 -4.88
C GLY A 29 12.79 15.21 -5.54
N GLU A 30 12.54 15.38 -6.84
CA GLU A 30 11.81 14.41 -7.66
C GLU A 30 12.39 14.39 -9.07
N LYS A 31 12.60 13.19 -9.62
CA LYS A 31 13.16 13.04 -10.97
C LYS A 31 12.53 11.87 -11.69
N LEU A 32 12.11 12.09 -12.94
CA LEU A 32 11.57 11.08 -13.81
C LEU A 32 12.34 10.99 -15.11
N GLU A 33 12.83 9.79 -15.42
CA GLU A 33 13.62 9.49 -16.59
C GLU A 33 13.11 8.20 -17.25
N TYR A 34 13.26 8.08 -18.55
CA TYR A 34 12.98 6.83 -19.25
C TYR A 34 14.01 6.53 -20.33
N LYS A 35 14.09 5.28 -20.76
CA LYS A 35 14.78 4.87 -21.97
C LYS A 35 13.99 3.79 -22.71
N THR A 36 14.17 3.73 -24.02
CA THR A 36 13.54 2.73 -24.90
C THR A 36 14.50 1.62 -25.25
N GLY A 37 13.99 0.38 -25.40
CA GLY A 37 14.72 -0.75 -25.94
C GLY A 37 15.33 -1.71 -24.92
N LYS A 38 15.73 -2.89 -25.45
CA LYS A 38 16.31 -3.98 -24.67
C LYS A 38 17.80 -3.80 -24.35
N HIS A 39 18.49 -2.85 -24.99
CA HIS A 39 19.94 -2.71 -24.87
C HIS A 39 20.36 -1.68 -23.83
N SER A 40 21.34 -2.05 -23.02
CA SER A 40 21.90 -1.25 -21.93
C SER A 40 22.52 0.10 -22.37
N ASN A 41 22.77 0.28 -23.66
CA ASN A 41 23.50 1.42 -24.20
C ASN A 41 22.64 2.66 -24.51
N ASN A 42 21.31 2.58 -24.43
CA ASN A 42 20.47 3.75 -24.63
C ASN A 42 20.54 4.66 -23.41
N LYS A 43 20.82 5.94 -23.64
CA LYS A 43 20.81 6.97 -22.61
C LYS A 43 19.38 7.18 -22.09
N TYR A 44 19.26 7.50 -20.80
CA TYR A 44 18.01 7.98 -20.22
C TYR A 44 17.67 9.35 -20.80
N VAL A 45 16.40 9.52 -21.12
CA VAL A 45 15.78 10.79 -21.49
C VAL A 45 15.07 11.28 -20.23
N GLU A 46 15.41 12.47 -19.80
CA GLU A 46 14.79 13.12 -18.65
C GLU A 46 13.45 13.71 -19.06
N ILE A 47 12.41 13.43 -18.24
CA ILE A 47 11.08 14.01 -18.40
C ILE A 47 10.98 15.27 -17.55
N PHE A 48 11.36 15.18 -16.27
CA PHE A 48 11.42 16.35 -15.40
C PHE A 48 12.39 16.12 -14.22
N THR A 49 12.83 17.24 -13.64
CA THR A 49 13.51 17.28 -12.34
C THR A 49 12.94 18.42 -11.52
N VAL A 50 12.59 18.12 -10.27
CA VAL A 50 12.14 19.06 -9.25
C VAL A 50 13.18 19.07 -8.12
N ALA A 51 13.53 20.26 -7.64
CA ALA A 51 14.34 20.42 -6.43
C ALA A 51 13.73 21.52 -5.56
N ASP A 52 13.59 21.27 -4.28
CA ASP A 52 13.05 22.21 -3.28
C ASP A 52 11.72 22.87 -3.70
N GLY A 53 10.85 22.09 -4.32
CA GLY A 53 9.54 22.55 -4.77
C GLY A 53 9.55 23.35 -6.08
N VAL A 54 10.69 23.44 -6.76
CA VAL A 54 10.84 24.15 -8.04
C VAL A 54 11.19 23.15 -9.15
N ILE A 55 10.52 23.29 -10.29
CA ILE A 55 10.86 22.50 -11.48
C ILE A 55 12.11 23.13 -12.10
N ILE A 56 13.24 22.43 -12.07
CA ILE A 56 14.54 22.91 -12.56
C ILE A 56 14.88 22.44 -13.97
N GLN A 57 14.28 21.33 -14.40
CA GLN A 57 14.42 20.82 -15.76
C GLN A 57 13.17 20.14 -16.25
N ASN A 58 12.89 20.34 -17.53
CA ASN A 58 11.71 19.80 -18.20
C ASN A 58 12.05 19.32 -19.61
N GLY A 59 11.76 18.04 -19.88
CA GLY A 59 11.85 17.41 -21.19
C GLY A 59 10.48 17.12 -21.82
N THR A 60 9.38 17.66 -21.27
CA THR A 60 8.03 17.46 -21.78
C THR A 60 7.60 18.53 -22.78
N ASP A 61 6.43 18.35 -23.40
CA ASP A 61 5.82 19.38 -24.26
C ASP A 61 5.61 20.68 -23.44
N ALA A 62 6.08 21.81 -23.99
CA ALA A 62 6.05 23.12 -23.33
C ALA A 62 4.63 23.53 -22.86
N ARG A 63 3.58 23.13 -23.55
CA ARG A 63 2.18 23.47 -23.21
C ARG A 63 1.71 22.81 -21.92
N ILE A 64 2.04 21.53 -21.72
CA ILE A 64 1.68 20.79 -20.49
C ILE A 64 2.47 21.37 -19.34
N PHE A 65 3.68 21.75 -19.58
CA PHE A 65 4.58 22.28 -18.59
C PHE A 65 4.17 23.64 -18.02
N ASP A 66 3.80 24.58 -18.86
CA ASP A 66 3.28 25.89 -18.44
C ASP A 66 2.04 25.75 -17.53
N LEU A 67 1.22 24.73 -17.80
CA LEU A 67 0.05 24.41 -16.98
C LEU A 67 0.46 23.77 -15.65
N LEU A 68 1.44 22.87 -15.66
CA LEU A 68 1.99 22.23 -14.46
C LEU A 68 2.62 23.30 -13.55
N GLU A 69 3.46 24.15 -14.09
CA GLU A 69 4.12 25.20 -13.32
C GLU A 69 3.13 26.15 -12.65
N LYS A 70 2.07 26.54 -13.34
CA LYS A 70 1.03 27.41 -12.80
C LYS A 70 0.16 26.74 -11.72
N LYS A 71 -0.21 25.48 -11.91
CA LYS A 71 -1.07 24.74 -10.96
C LYS A 71 -0.31 24.18 -9.75
N THR A 72 0.98 23.90 -9.88
CA THR A 72 1.79 23.29 -8.81
C THR A 72 2.61 24.27 -8.00
N ALA A 73 2.58 25.56 -8.33
CA ALA A 73 3.26 26.60 -7.55
C ALA A 73 2.91 26.44 -6.04
N ASN A 74 3.91 26.25 -5.21
CA ASN A 74 3.82 26.03 -3.76
C ASN A 74 3.30 24.65 -3.29
N LEU A 75 3.02 23.69 -4.18
CA LEU A 75 2.56 22.34 -3.79
C LEU A 75 3.66 21.27 -3.82
N LEU A 76 4.70 21.45 -4.65
CA LEU A 76 5.69 20.39 -4.95
C LEU A 76 6.59 19.97 -3.77
N THR A 77 6.57 20.68 -2.66
CA THR A 77 7.20 20.23 -1.42
C THR A 77 6.33 19.25 -0.61
N LYS A 78 5.03 19.18 -0.93
CA LYS A 78 4.03 18.35 -0.21
C LYS A 78 3.38 17.30 -1.10
N GLN A 79 3.45 17.48 -2.40
CA GLN A 79 2.82 16.61 -3.39
C GLN A 79 3.78 16.37 -4.55
N SER A 80 3.84 15.13 -5.07
CA SER A 80 4.68 14.81 -6.22
C SER A 80 4.17 15.47 -7.50
N LEU A 81 5.08 15.80 -8.39
CA LEU A 81 4.72 16.35 -9.71
C LEU A 81 3.97 15.31 -10.55
N VAL A 82 4.31 14.01 -10.42
CA VAL A 82 3.55 12.92 -11.07
C VAL A 82 2.08 12.97 -10.66
N ALA A 83 1.78 13.03 -9.36
CA ALA A 83 0.40 13.08 -8.87
C ALA A 83 -0.33 14.34 -9.37
N SER A 84 0.34 15.49 -9.30
CA SER A 84 -0.23 16.78 -9.76
C SER A 84 -0.46 16.83 -11.27
N SER A 85 0.36 16.13 -12.07
CA SER A 85 0.25 16.15 -13.53
C SER A 85 -0.92 15.31 -14.06
N ILE A 86 -1.36 14.30 -13.32
CA ILE A 86 -2.43 13.40 -13.80
C ILE A 86 -3.76 14.13 -13.96
N ASP A 87 -4.14 14.98 -13.01
CA ASP A 87 -5.38 15.75 -13.10
C ASP A 87 -5.37 16.65 -14.34
N ILE A 88 -4.22 17.27 -14.64
CA ILE A 88 -4.03 18.10 -15.83
C ILE A 88 -4.09 17.26 -17.11
N LEU A 89 -3.48 16.08 -17.12
CA LEU A 89 -3.49 15.19 -18.27
C LEU A 89 -4.90 14.66 -18.56
N ILE A 90 -5.67 14.35 -17.53
CA ILE A 90 -7.07 13.90 -17.69
C ILE A 90 -7.92 15.03 -18.26
N ASP A 91 -7.80 16.23 -17.76
CA ASP A 91 -8.56 17.40 -18.23
C ASP A 91 -8.22 17.76 -19.69
N HIS A 92 -6.94 17.66 -20.08
CA HIS A 92 -6.50 18.01 -21.45
C HIS A 92 -6.70 16.93 -22.50
N GLN A 93 -6.83 15.66 -22.11
CA GLN A 93 -7.00 14.57 -23.05
C GLN A 93 -8.38 14.45 -23.66
N LEU A 94 -9.36 15.08 -23.10
CA LEU A 94 -10.66 15.23 -23.74
C LEU A 94 -10.55 16.00 -25.09
N GLU A 95 -9.40 16.66 -25.34
CA GLU A 95 -9.18 17.49 -26.54
C GLU A 95 -8.12 16.97 -27.53
N SER A 96 -7.29 15.96 -27.19
CA SER A 96 -6.21 15.48 -28.05
C SER A 96 -6.23 13.98 -28.32
N ALA A 97 -6.05 13.59 -29.59
CA ALA A 97 -6.16 12.20 -30.05
C ALA A 97 -4.90 11.34 -29.88
N SER A 98 -3.78 11.86 -29.34
CA SER A 98 -2.53 11.11 -29.21
C SER A 98 -1.69 11.57 -28.01
N PHE A 99 -1.22 10.58 -27.20
CA PHE A 99 -0.29 10.79 -26.09
C PHE A 99 1.15 10.88 -26.58
N SER A 100 1.92 11.83 -26.03
CA SER A 100 3.38 11.80 -26.12
C SER A 100 3.97 10.67 -25.29
N VAL A 101 5.23 10.28 -25.57
CA VAL A 101 5.91 9.25 -24.78
C VAL A 101 6.06 9.68 -23.32
N SER A 102 6.32 10.96 -23.07
CA SER A 102 6.44 11.49 -21.69
C SER A 102 5.13 11.37 -20.91
N GLU A 103 3.99 11.64 -21.55
CA GLU A 103 2.66 11.47 -20.94
C GLU A 103 2.35 10.00 -20.64
N ILE A 104 2.69 9.10 -21.57
CA ILE A 104 2.55 7.64 -21.34
C ILE A 104 3.38 7.22 -20.13
N VAL A 105 4.63 7.67 -20.02
CA VAL A 105 5.51 7.33 -18.90
C VAL A 105 4.98 7.90 -17.57
N LEU A 106 4.52 9.14 -17.54
CA LEU A 106 3.87 9.74 -16.38
C LEU A 106 2.67 8.92 -15.92
N PHE A 107 1.80 8.53 -16.87
CA PHE A 107 0.64 7.72 -16.58
C PHE A 107 1.01 6.31 -16.07
N MET A 108 2.07 5.69 -16.62
CA MET A 108 2.58 4.40 -16.15
C MET A 108 3.07 4.48 -14.70
N VAL A 109 3.82 5.54 -14.34
CA VAL A 109 4.30 5.74 -12.96
C VAL A 109 3.13 5.96 -12.01
N TYR A 110 2.14 6.74 -12.41
CA TYR A 110 0.92 6.93 -11.63
C TYR A 110 0.15 5.62 -11.40
N LEU A 111 -0.06 4.83 -12.45
CA LEU A 111 -0.72 3.52 -12.33
C LEU A 111 0.08 2.57 -11.43
N PHE A 112 1.41 2.57 -11.57
CA PHE A 112 2.28 1.78 -10.71
C PHE A 112 2.15 2.21 -9.24
N ALA A 113 2.22 3.52 -8.96
CA ALA A 113 2.04 4.04 -7.61
C ALA A 113 0.67 3.68 -7.01
N ASN A 114 -0.40 3.71 -7.82
CA ASN A 114 -1.73 3.27 -7.38
C ASN A 114 -1.87 1.74 -7.21
N SER A 115 -0.95 0.95 -7.74
CA SER A 115 -0.91 -0.50 -7.50
C SER A 115 -0.21 -0.88 -6.18
N ILE A 116 0.43 0.09 -5.51
CA ILE A 116 1.08 -0.10 -4.22
C ILE A 116 0.05 0.18 -3.12
N SER A 117 -0.10 -0.77 -2.23
CA SER A 117 -0.91 -0.62 -1.00
C SER A 117 0.00 -0.68 0.21
N ILE A 118 -0.24 0.20 1.18
CA ILE A 118 0.51 0.24 2.44
C ILE A 118 -0.50 0.10 3.57
N TYR A 119 -0.25 -0.81 4.48
CA TYR A 119 -1.00 -0.97 5.72
C TYR A 119 -0.07 -0.73 6.91
N ILE A 120 -0.48 0.20 7.77
CA ILE A 120 0.13 0.47 9.07
C ILE A 120 -1.00 0.40 10.09
N ASP A 121 -0.76 -0.21 11.26
CA ASP A 121 -1.77 -0.30 12.32
C ASP A 121 -2.18 1.10 12.79
N GLU A 122 -3.47 1.30 13.08
CA GLU A 122 -3.99 2.61 13.51
C GLU A 122 -3.33 3.12 14.80
N SER A 123 -2.88 2.21 15.67
CA SER A 123 -2.14 2.57 16.91
C SER A 123 -0.79 3.21 16.62
N ASP A 124 -0.18 2.92 15.48
CA ASP A 124 1.14 3.38 15.07
C ASP A 124 1.07 4.47 14.00
N ASP A 125 -0.13 4.70 13.44
CA ASP A 125 -0.37 5.79 12.49
C ASP A 125 -0.50 7.15 13.19
N HIS A 126 0.63 7.73 13.55
CA HIS A 126 0.69 9.10 14.08
C HIS A 126 0.56 10.18 12.99
N SER A 127 0.57 9.80 11.73
CA SER A 127 0.61 10.74 10.60
C SER A 127 -0.78 11.28 10.21
N GLY A 128 -1.87 10.58 10.56
CA GLY A 128 -3.23 10.91 10.10
C GLY A 128 -3.39 10.84 8.58
N TYR A 129 -2.43 10.24 7.86
CA TYR A 129 -2.37 10.24 6.39
C TYR A 129 -3.08 9.06 5.75
N ILE A 130 -3.24 7.94 6.46
CA ILE A 130 -3.81 6.72 5.89
C ILE A 130 -5.32 6.68 6.11
N SER A 131 -5.81 7.16 7.22
CA SER A 131 -7.22 7.50 7.37
C SER A 131 -7.43 8.93 6.89
N ARG A 132 -7.74 9.15 5.61
CA ARG A 132 -8.39 10.38 5.21
C ARG A 132 -9.68 10.48 6.03
N LYS A 133 -9.64 11.16 7.17
CA LYS A 133 -10.84 11.74 7.78
C LYS A 133 -11.33 12.80 6.80
N ILE A 134 -12.08 12.36 5.81
CA ILE A 134 -12.73 13.24 4.87
C ILE A 134 -13.82 13.93 5.70
N GLN A 135 -13.75 15.24 5.78
CA GLN A 135 -14.82 16.02 6.42
C GLN A 135 -16.12 15.75 5.65
N ALA A 136 -17.26 15.72 6.34
CA ALA A 136 -18.55 15.32 5.76
C ALA A 136 -18.92 16.09 4.48
N ASP A 137 -18.51 17.33 4.36
CA ASP A 137 -18.71 18.21 3.20
C ASP A 137 -17.88 17.76 1.98
N GLN A 138 -16.64 17.31 2.20
CA GLN A 138 -15.76 16.79 1.14
C GLN A 138 -16.19 15.40 0.68
N LEU A 139 -16.79 14.60 1.59
CA LEU A 139 -17.27 13.26 1.28
C LEU A 139 -18.33 13.27 0.18
N ASN A 140 -19.28 14.21 0.23
CA ASN A 140 -20.33 14.33 -0.77
C ASN A 140 -19.78 14.67 -2.16
N ASP A 141 -18.76 15.51 -2.25
CA ASP A 141 -18.10 15.88 -3.50
C ASP A 141 -17.31 14.70 -4.07
N GLU A 142 -16.56 13.99 -3.24
CA GLU A 142 -15.80 12.80 -3.66
C GLU A 142 -16.71 11.64 -4.08
N ILE A 143 -17.81 11.39 -3.35
CA ILE A 143 -18.83 10.41 -3.74
C ILE A 143 -19.54 10.84 -5.03
N GLY A 144 -19.78 12.13 -5.22
CA GLY A 144 -20.33 12.67 -6.46
C GLY A 144 -19.42 12.41 -7.66
N LEU A 145 -18.10 12.58 -7.50
CA LEU A 145 -17.10 12.26 -8.52
C LEU A 145 -17.06 10.74 -8.80
N LEU A 146 -17.07 9.90 -7.78
CA LEU A 146 -17.12 8.45 -7.93
C LEU A 146 -18.37 7.99 -8.69
N ASN A 147 -19.52 8.58 -8.41
CA ASN A 147 -20.77 8.27 -9.10
C ASN A 147 -20.75 8.67 -10.60
N ARG A 148 -19.98 9.71 -10.98
CA ARG A 148 -19.81 10.13 -12.37
C ARG A 148 -18.83 9.26 -13.14
N ASP A 149 -17.72 8.89 -12.50
CA ASP A 149 -16.56 8.28 -13.17
C ASP A 149 -16.29 6.82 -12.76
N TYR A 150 -17.18 6.18 -11.97
CA TYR A 150 -16.94 4.83 -11.45
C TYR A 150 -16.58 3.78 -12.52
N LYS A 151 -17.07 3.96 -13.75
CA LYS A 151 -16.75 3.07 -14.88
C LYS A 151 -15.29 3.16 -15.32
N LYS A 152 -14.60 4.24 -14.98
CA LYS A 152 -13.18 4.49 -15.29
C LYS A 152 -12.24 4.06 -14.16
N MET A 153 -12.79 3.81 -12.98
CA MET A 153 -11.98 3.49 -11.79
C MET A 153 -11.86 1.97 -11.63
N SER A 154 -10.62 1.48 -11.63
CA SER A 154 -10.31 0.06 -11.44
C SER A 154 -10.39 -0.40 -9.98
N SER A 155 -10.49 0.50 -9.00
CA SER A 155 -10.53 0.18 -7.58
C SER A 155 -11.77 0.75 -6.90
N LEU A 156 -12.38 -0.07 -6.04
CA LEU A 156 -13.48 0.33 -5.18
C LEU A 156 -12.94 1.24 -4.09
N ARG A 157 -13.29 2.53 -4.12
CA ARG A 157 -12.95 3.45 -3.04
C ARG A 157 -14.09 3.49 -2.03
N ILE A 158 -13.85 2.92 -0.88
CA ILE A 158 -14.76 2.93 0.27
C ILE A 158 -14.06 3.72 1.36
N PHE A 159 -14.72 4.75 1.85
CA PHE A 159 -14.21 5.59 2.93
C PHE A 159 -14.73 5.01 4.26
N ASN A 160 -13.83 4.74 5.19
CA ASN A 160 -14.21 4.31 6.53
C ASN A 160 -14.28 5.51 7.48
N SER A 161 -15.26 5.51 8.35
CA SER A 161 -15.40 6.44 9.47
C SER A 161 -15.74 5.65 10.73
N GLU A 162 -15.76 6.33 11.89
CA GLU A 162 -16.21 5.74 13.16
C GLU A 162 -17.67 5.21 13.06
N GLU A 163 -18.47 5.75 12.14
CA GLU A 163 -19.85 5.31 11.92
C GLU A 163 -19.97 4.07 11.04
N GLY A 164 -18.96 3.73 10.25
CA GLY A 164 -18.94 2.60 9.32
C GLY A 164 -18.35 2.93 7.95
N ALA A 165 -18.49 2.02 6.99
CA ALA A 165 -18.02 2.19 5.62
C ALA A 165 -18.99 3.05 4.81
N HIS A 166 -18.49 4.13 4.19
CA HIS A 166 -19.26 5.00 3.30
C HIS A 166 -19.24 4.44 1.88
N VAL A 167 -20.34 3.85 1.45
CA VAL A 167 -20.45 3.11 0.19
C VAL A 167 -21.36 3.87 -0.77
N PRO A 168 -20.83 4.38 -1.90
CA PRO A 168 -21.65 5.00 -2.94
C PRO A 168 -22.74 4.07 -3.44
N LEU A 169 -23.94 4.60 -3.74
CA LEU A 169 -25.10 3.79 -4.15
C LEU A 169 -24.78 2.86 -5.32
N VAL A 170 -24.03 3.36 -6.31
CA VAL A 170 -23.62 2.61 -7.50
C VAL A 170 -22.66 1.44 -7.21
N LEU A 171 -21.97 1.47 -6.06
CA LEU A 171 -21.01 0.46 -5.64
C LEU A 171 -21.58 -0.52 -4.61
N PHE A 172 -22.82 -0.35 -4.16
CA PHE A 172 -23.40 -1.14 -3.06
C PHE A 172 -23.47 -2.64 -3.38
N GLU A 173 -23.83 -3.02 -4.61
CA GLU A 173 -23.84 -4.43 -5.02
C GLU A 173 -22.41 -5.03 -5.10
N SER A 174 -21.42 -4.22 -5.44
CA SER A 174 -20.01 -4.64 -5.39
C SER A 174 -19.54 -4.81 -3.95
N TYR A 175 -19.93 -3.92 -3.06
CA TYR A 175 -19.64 -4.00 -1.64
C TYR A 175 -20.22 -5.28 -1.00
N LYS A 176 -21.46 -5.64 -1.32
CA LYS A 176 -22.05 -6.91 -0.85
C LYS A 176 -21.20 -8.13 -1.25
N ARG A 177 -20.73 -8.15 -2.51
CA ARG A 177 -19.84 -9.23 -2.99
C ARG A 177 -18.52 -9.26 -2.22
N GLU A 178 -17.92 -8.11 -1.94
CA GLU A 178 -16.68 -8.04 -1.14
C GLU A 178 -16.92 -8.50 0.31
N VAL A 179 -18.02 -8.13 0.94
CA VAL A 179 -18.36 -8.62 2.29
C VAL A 179 -18.59 -10.15 2.28
N SER A 180 -19.22 -10.70 1.24
CA SER A 180 -19.35 -12.15 1.10
C SER A 180 -17.99 -12.86 0.96
N ARG A 181 -17.03 -12.25 0.23
CA ARG A 181 -15.65 -12.76 0.14
C ARG A 181 -14.91 -12.63 1.47
N LEU A 182 -15.08 -11.49 2.15
CA LEU A 182 -14.54 -11.28 3.50
C LEU A 182 -15.06 -12.34 4.47
N LYS A 183 -16.36 -12.66 4.44
CA LYS A 183 -16.96 -13.73 5.24
C LYS A 183 -16.27 -15.07 4.97
N ALA A 184 -16.10 -15.44 3.72
CA ALA A 184 -15.43 -16.70 3.35
C ALA A 184 -13.97 -16.72 3.85
N PHE A 185 -13.26 -15.60 3.77
CA PHE A 185 -11.90 -15.46 4.28
C PHE A 185 -11.84 -15.59 5.81
N ILE A 186 -12.68 -14.85 6.54
CA ILE A 186 -12.68 -14.89 8.02
C ILE A 186 -13.11 -16.25 8.55
N SER A 187 -14.01 -16.96 7.86
CA SER A 187 -14.44 -18.31 8.28
C SER A 187 -13.31 -19.35 8.28
N ILE A 188 -12.19 -19.10 7.60
CA ILE A 188 -10.98 -19.93 7.67
C ILE A 188 -10.37 -19.89 9.09
N PHE A 189 -10.42 -18.71 9.72
CA PHE A 189 -9.81 -18.45 11.04
C PHE A 189 -10.82 -18.58 12.18
N LYS A 190 -12.10 -18.42 11.86
CA LYS A 190 -13.22 -18.45 12.81
C LYS A 190 -14.36 -19.32 12.26
N PRO A 191 -14.26 -20.66 12.42
CA PRO A 191 -15.22 -21.61 11.83
C PRO A 191 -16.64 -21.49 12.38
N ASP A 192 -16.83 -20.90 13.57
CA ASP A 192 -18.12 -20.64 14.21
C ASP A 192 -18.83 -19.39 13.67
N LEU A 193 -18.21 -18.64 12.77
CA LEU A 193 -18.83 -17.50 12.10
C LEU A 193 -19.81 -17.97 11.02
N ASN A 194 -21.11 -17.73 11.24
CA ASN A 194 -22.17 -18.13 10.31
C ASN A 194 -22.30 -17.13 9.15
N ASP A 195 -22.28 -15.81 9.45
CA ASP A 195 -22.39 -14.78 8.41
C ASP A 195 -21.78 -13.45 8.86
N ILE A 196 -21.58 -12.53 7.89
CA ILE A 196 -21.29 -11.11 8.12
C ILE A 196 -22.45 -10.33 7.51
N GLU A 197 -23.32 -9.78 8.36
CA GLU A 197 -24.47 -9.03 7.95
C GLU A 197 -24.11 -7.53 7.76
N ILE A 198 -24.56 -6.96 6.64
CA ILE A 198 -24.42 -5.53 6.38
C ILE A 198 -25.63 -4.81 6.96
N VAL A 199 -25.40 -3.85 7.84
CA VAL A 199 -26.43 -2.96 8.41
C VAL A 199 -26.31 -1.59 7.72
N PRO A 200 -27.04 -1.34 6.62
CA PRO A 200 -26.93 -0.12 5.85
C PRO A 200 -27.85 0.97 6.40
N LYS A 201 -27.33 2.19 6.53
CA LYS A 201 -28.09 3.41 6.73
C LYS A 201 -27.99 4.26 5.46
N ARG A 202 -29.13 4.52 4.82
CA ARG A 202 -29.18 5.23 3.54
C ARG A 202 -29.07 6.74 3.72
N TYR A 203 -28.27 7.37 2.89
CA TYR A 203 -28.17 8.80 2.63
C TYR A 203 -28.44 9.08 1.15
N ASP A 204 -28.46 10.34 0.73
CA ASP A 204 -28.84 10.73 -0.63
C ASP A 204 -28.04 9.99 -1.71
N ASN A 205 -26.70 9.99 -1.61
CA ASN A 205 -25.81 9.45 -2.64
C ASN A 205 -25.02 8.21 -2.19
N TYR A 206 -25.15 7.78 -0.93
CA TYR A 206 -24.37 6.69 -0.36
C TYR A 206 -25.09 5.98 0.78
N TYR A 207 -24.56 4.82 1.16
CA TYR A 207 -24.89 4.12 2.41
C TYR A 207 -23.74 4.26 3.41
N VAL A 208 -24.05 4.40 4.69
CA VAL A 208 -23.14 4.10 5.79
C VAL A 208 -23.43 2.69 6.24
N CYS A 209 -22.46 1.79 6.08
CA CYS A 209 -22.61 0.37 6.30
C CYS A 209 -21.80 -0.06 7.53
N ARG A 210 -22.47 -0.59 8.55
CA ARG A 210 -21.83 -1.35 9.64
C ARG A 210 -21.85 -2.83 9.30
N LEU A 211 -20.96 -3.58 9.91
CA LEU A 211 -20.88 -5.03 9.78
C LEU A 211 -21.16 -5.69 11.11
N ASN A 212 -22.15 -6.61 11.13
CA ASN A 212 -22.44 -7.46 12.27
C ASN A 212 -21.95 -8.88 11.98
N MET A 213 -21.20 -9.43 12.92
CA MET A 213 -20.73 -10.80 12.91
C MET A 213 -21.82 -11.70 13.51
N VAL A 214 -22.32 -12.66 12.74
CA VAL A 214 -23.45 -13.53 13.10
C VAL A 214 -22.95 -14.89 13.52
N TYR A 215 -23.35 -15.33 14.70
CA TYR A 215 -23.04 -16.62 15.32
C TYR A 215 -24.32 -17.38 15.69
N ASP A 216 -24.19 -18.60 16.17
CA ASP A 216 -25.32 -19.38 16.69
C ASP A 216 -25.90 -18.68 17.92
N GLY A 217 -27.12 -18.15 17.77
CA GLY A 217 -27.90 -17.54 18.85
C GLY A 217 -27.58 -16.09 19.19
N TYR A 218 -26.59 -15.45 18.54
CA TYR A 218 -26.30 -14.03 18.77
C TYR A 218 -25.61 -13.37 17.56
N SER A 219 -25.63 -12.05 17.52
CA SER A 219 -24.81 -11.26 16.61
C SER A 219 -24.15 -10.10 17.35
N ILE A 220 -22.98 -9.69 16.92
CA ILE A 220 -22.21 -8.57 17.50
C ILE A 220 -21.73 -7.64 16.39
N ASP A 221 -21.59 -6.35 16.68
CA ASP A 221 -20.87 -5.45 15.78
C ASP A 221 -19.40 -5.87 15.67
N LYS A 222 -18.80 -5.71 14.50
CA LYS A 222 -17.39 -6.08 14.22
C LYS A 222 -16.41 -5.51 15.25
N GLU A 223 -16.72 -4.34 15.85
CA GLU A 223 -15.86 -3.68 16.84
C GLU A 223 -15.70 -4.48 18.13
N PHE A 224 -16.64 -5.38 18.43
CA PHE A 224 -16.58 -6.28 19.59
C PHE A 224 -15.85 -7.60 19.31
N GLU A 225 -15.38 -7.80 18.09
CA GLU A 225 -14.56 -8.96 17.76
C GLU A 225 -13.16 -8.88 18.40
N SER A 226 -12.51 -10.05 18.46
CA SER A 226 -11.12 -10.14 18.91
C SER A 226 -10.20 -9.28 18.01
N ARG A 227 -9.12 -8.74 18.58
CA ARG A 227 -8.15 -7.94 17.83
C ARG A 227 -7.62 -8.67 16.60
N GLY A 228 -7.34 -9.97 16.70
CA GLY A 228 -6.85 -10.77 15.58
C GLY A 228 -7.85 -10.86 14.42
N ILE A 229 -9.15 -11.06 14.72
CA ILE A 229 -10.18 -11.08 13.68
C ILE A 229 -10.35 -9.72 13.05
N ARG A 230 -10.38 -8.64 13.83
CA ARG A 230 -10.43 -7.27 13.30
C ARG A 230 -9.25 -6.97 12.39
N LYS A 231 -8.02 -7.31 12.82
CA LYS A 231 -6.79 -7.17 12.01
C LYS A 231 -6.92 -7.92 10.68
N LEU A 232 -7.38 -9.17 10.69
CA LEU A 232 -7.59 -9.95 9.47
C LEU A 232 -8.65 -9.32 8.54
N MET A 233 -9.72 -8.74 9.09
CA MET A 233 -10.73 -8.02 8.31
C MET A 233 -10.13 -6.78 7.62
N GLU A 234 -9.30 -6.02 8.31
CA GLU A 234 -8.60 -4.84 7.79
C GLU A 234 -7.59 -5.21 6.71
N LEU A 235 -6.82 -6.28 6.93
CA LEU A 235 -5.83 -6.78 5.99
C LEU A 235 -6.43 -7.38 4.72
N PHE A 236 -7.70 -7.80 4.74
CA PHE A 236 -8.32 -8.54 3.64
C PHE A 236 -8.11 -7.89 2.26
N ASN A 237 -8.35 -6.57 2.15
CA ASN A 237 -8.20 -5.85 0.89
C ASN A 237 -6.74 -5.80 0.40
N CYS A 238 -5.79 -5.64 1.31
CA CYS A 238 -4.37 -5.66 1.00
C CYS A 238 -3.92 -7.05 0.53
N LEU A 239 -4.34 -8.09 1.25
CA LEU A 239 -4.02 -9.47 0.90
C LEU A 239 -4.67 -9.88 -0.44
N ASP A 240 -5.91 -9.45 -0.69
CA ASP A 240 -6.59 -9.65 -1.98
C ASP A 240 -5.85 -8.93 -3.12
N ALA A 241 -5.40 -7.71 -2.92
CA ALA A 241 -4.60 -6.97 -3.90
C ALA A 241 -3.28 -7.69 -4.20
N ALA A 242 -2.55 -8.15 -3.17
CA ALA A 242 -1.32 -8.92 -3.35
C ALA A 242 -1.57 -10.23 -4.11
N SER A 243 -2.67 -10.93 -3.83
CA SER A 243 -3.01 -12.18 -4.54
C SER A 243 -3.28 -11.97 -6.03
N LYS A 244 -3.68 -10.77 -6.44
CA LYS A 244 -4.06 -10.38 -7.81
C LYS A 244 -2.97 -9.64 -8.60
N GLY A 245 -1.77 -9.53 -8.06
CA GLY A 245 -0.63 -8.90 -8.75
C GLY A 245 -0.26 -7.51 -8.23
N GLY A 246 -0.91 -7.01 -7.17
CA GLY A 246 -0.55 -5.77 -6.49
C GLY A 246 0.75 -5.90 -5.70
N ILE A 247 1.36 -4.76 -5.39
CA ILE A 247 2.50 -4.64 -4.48
C ILE A 247 1.97 -4.12 -3.15
N VAL A 248 2.17 -4.87 -2.08
CA VAL A 248 1.60 -4.58 -0.77
C VAL A 248 2.69 -4.58 0.29
N PHE A 249 2.70 -3.53 1.10
CA PHE A 249 3.52 -3.40 2.29
C PHE A 249 2.62 -3.46 3.53
N ILE A 250 2.93 -4.35 4.47
CA ILE A 250 2.19 -4.50 5.72
C ILE A 250 3.18 -4.38 6.87
N ASP A 251 2.97 -3.39 7.73
CA ASP A 251 3.73 -3.27 8.95
C ASP A 251 3.14 -4.20 10.02
N GLU A 252 4.02 -4.90 10.75
CA GLU A 252 3.66 -5.85 11.80
C GLU A 252 2.56 -6.85 11.38
N LEU A 253 2.79 -7.58 10.28
CA LEU A 253 1.83 -8.57 9.79
C LEU A 253 1.44 -9.60 10.85
N ASP A 254 2.35 -9.96 11.75
CA ASP A 254 2.17 -10.96 12.81
C ASP A 254 1.42 -10.43 14.05
N ALA A 255 1.27 -9.11 14.19
CA ALA A 255 0.62 -8.53 15.35
C ALA A 255 -0.82 -9.05 15.52
N ASN A 256 -1.12 -9.64 16.68
CA ASN A 256 -2.42 -10.21 17.03
C ASN A 256 -2.90 -11.39 16.15
N ILE A 257 -2.08 -11.94 15.28
CA ILE A 257 -2.40 -13.12 14.46
C ILE A 257 -1.69 -14.35 15.07
N ASN A 258 -2.40 -15.47 15.16
CA ASN A 258 -1.81 -16.72 15.63
C ASN A 258 -0.76 -17.22 14.63
N ASP A 259 0.39 -17.68 15.13
CA ASP A 259 1.54 -18.12 14.33
C ASP A 259 1.18 -19.16 13.27
N ILE A 260 0.29 -20.11 13.60
CA ILE A 260 -0.13 -21.14 12.65
C ILE A 260 -0.88 -20.52 11.47
N TYR A 261 -1.71 -19.51 11.71
CA TYR A 261 -2.44 -18.82 10.65
C TYR A 261 -1.50 -17.94 9.81
N LEU A 262 -0.57 -17.27 10.47
CA LEU A 262 0.46 -16.46 9.80
C LEU A 262 1.29 -17.34 8.84
N ASP A 263 1.78 -18.47 9.32
CA ASP A 263 2.57 -19.42 8.52
C ASP A 263 1.79 -19.92 7.30
N LYS A 264 0.51 -20.22 7.45
CA LYS A 264 -0.35 -20.69 6.35
C LYS A 264 -0.64 -19.56 5.34
N LEU A 265 -0.79 -18.34 5.81
CA LEU A 265 -0.96 -17.18 4.94
C LEU A 265 0.30 -16.93 4.09
N ILE A 266 1.48 -16.98 4.71
CA ILE A 266 2.76 -16.80 4.00
C ILE A 266 2.98 -17.96 3.00
N GLU A 267 2.71 -19.20 3.40
CA GLU A 267 2.77 -20.37 2.51
C GLU A 267 1.86 -20.19 1.28
N PHE A 268 0.64 -19.68 1.48
CA PHE A 268 -0.28 -19.37 0.38
C PHE A 268 0.33 -18.38 -0.60
N PHE A 269 0.92 -17.27 -0.13
CA PHE A 269 1.54 -16.28 -1.01
C PHE A 269 2.77 -16.80 -1.73
N GLN A 270 3.57 -17.68 -1.09
CA GLN A 270 4.70 -18.31 -1.76
C GLN A 270 4.27 -19.24 -2.91
N LEU A 271 3.14 -19.93 -2.79
CA LEU A 271 2.70 -20.93 -3.75
C LEU A 271 1.76 -20.35 -4.83
N TYR A 272 0.95 -19.37 -4.48
CA TYR A 272 -0.18 -18.92 -5.31
C TYR A 272 -0.23 -17.40 -5.50
N GLY A 273 0.57 -16.62 -4.78
CA GLY A 273 0.63 -15.17 -4.93
C GLY A 273 1.17 -14.77 -6.30
N ILE A 274 0.47 -13.86 -6.99
CA ILE A 274 0.88 -13.32 -8.29
C ILE A 274 1.63 -11.99 -8.10
N GLY A 275 1.27 -11.23 -7.06
CA GLY A 275 1.87 -9.95 -6.72
C GLY A 275 3.04 -10.08 -5.75
N GLN A 276 3.34 -8.98 -5.08
CA GLN A 276 4.42 -8.90 -4.10
C GLN A 276 3.85 -8.51 -2.73
N LEU A 277 4.05 -9.36 -1.73
CA LEU A 277 3.75 -9.09 -0.34
C LEU A 277 5.07 -8.81 0.40
N CYS A 278 5.25 -7.56 0.85
CA CYS A 278 6.35 -7.14 1.71
C CYS A 278 5.76 -6.89 3.11
N PHE A 279 6.40 -7.37 4.14
CA PHE A 279 5.91 -7.16 5.51
C PHE A 279 7.05 -7.11 6.51
N THR A 280 6.82 -6.40 7.62
CA THR A 280 7.62 -6.52 8.84
C THR A 280 6.96 -7.51 9.78
N ALA A 281 7.75 -8.19 10.61
CA ALA A 281 7.27 -9.11 11.64
C ALA A 281 8.28 -9.20 12.79
N HIS A 282 7.78 -9.30 14.02
CA HIS A 282 8.59 -9.62 15.20
C HIS A 282 8.77 -11.13 15.38
N ASN A 283 7.82 -11.93 14.89
CA ASN A 283 7.91 -13.38 14.92
C ASN A 283 8.95 -13.88 13.91
N LEU A 284 9.82 -14.76 14.36
CA LEU A 284 10.89 -15.32 13.53
C LEU A 284 10.45 -16.53 12.69
N SER A 285 9.22 -17.06 12.89
CA SER A 285 8.73 -18.24 12.12
C SER A 285 8.69 -17.98 10.60
N PRO A 286 8.30 -16.77 10.09
CA PRO A 286 8.35 -16.46 8.68
C PRO A 286 9.74 -16.68 8.06
N MET A 287 10.81 -16.36 8.79
CA MET A 287 12.16 -16.55 8.28
C MET A 287 12.48 -18.04 7.99
N ALA A 288 11.93 -18.94 8.79
CA ALA A 288 12.11 -20.37 8.59
C ALA A 288 11.40 -20.88 7.33
N LEU A 289 10.25 -20.33 7.00
CA LEU A 289 9.50 -20.61 5.77
C LEU A 289 10.21 -20.05 4.54
N LEU A 290 10.71 -18.83 4.64
CA LEU A 290 11.35 -18.08 3.55
C LEU A 290 12.82 -18.50 3.30
N LYS A 291 13.42 -19.34 4.16
CA LYS A 291 14.85 -19.72 4.11
C LYS A 291 15.35 -20.24 2.76
N LYS A 292 14.46 -20.79 1.93
CA LYS A 292 14.80 -21.31 0.59
C LYS A 292 14.79 -20.22 -0.48
N ASN A 293 14.15 -19.09 -0.21
CA ASN A 293 14.00 -17.98 -1.14
C ASN A 293 15.11 -16.96 -0.85
N SER A 294 16.24 -17.07 -1.55
CA SER A 294 17.28 -16.05 -1.46
C SER A 294 16.69 -14.67 -1.81
N TYR A 295 17.14 -13.65 -1.09
CA TYR A 295 16.67 -12.26 -1.25
C TYR A 295 15.22 -11.99 -0.83
N ALA A 296 14.59 -12.90 -0.07
CA ALA A 296 13.23 -12.70 0.45
C ALA A 296 13.21 -12.16 1.89
N ILE A 297 14.37 -12.01 2.53
CA ILE A 297 14.49 -11.51 3.89
C ILE A 297 15.51 -10.39 3.90
N ASP A 298 15.11 -9.25 4.41
CA ASP A 298 15.94 -8.09 4.66
C ASP A 298 15.98 -7.79 6.16
N PHE A 299 17.17 -7.50 6.69
CA PHE A 299 17.35 -7.02 8.05
C PHE A 299 17.65 -5.53 8.00
N ILE A 300 16.94 -4.77 8.82
CA ILE A 300 17.11 -3.32 8.93
C ILE A 300 17.82 -3.04 10.25
N SER A 301 19.00 -2.39 10.19
CA SER A 301 19.77 -2.04 11.38
C SER A 301 19.35 -0.69 11.97
N SER A 302 19.77 -0.43 13.21
CA SER A 302 19.54 0.84 13.93
C SER A 302 20.14 2.07 13.22
N ILE A 303 21.15 1.85 12.38
CA ILE A 303 21.79 2.90 11.56
C ILE A 303 21.17 3.03 10.16
N ASN A 304 19.97 2.48 9.97
CA ASN A 304 19.23 2.52 8.71
C ASN A 304 19.93 1.84 7.51
N THR A 305 20.76 0.83 7.78
CA THR A 305 21.31 -0.03 6.71
C THR A 305 20.41 -1.24 6.50
N VAL A 306 20.31 -1.68 5.25
CA VAL A 306 19.52 -2.86 4.87
C VAL A 306 20.50 -3.97 4.44
N HIS A 307 20.42 -5.11 5.13
CA HIS A 307 21.20 -6.31 4.82
C HIS A 307 20.27 -7.41 4.31
N THR A 308 20.35 -7.68 3.02
CA THR A 308 19.58 -8.77 2.40
C THR A 308 20.18 -10.11 2.74
N TRP A 309 19.37 -11.04 3.25
CA TRP A 309 19.82 -12.40 3.51
C TRP A 309 20.18 -13.12 2.21
N THR A 310 21.41 -13.52 2.11
CA THR A 310 21.88 -14.43 1.08
C THR A 310 22.15 -15.79 1.70
N ARG A 311 21.67 -16.86 1.06
CA ARG A 311 21.83 -18.21 1.58
C ARG A 311 23.31 -18.53 1.77
N ASP A 312 23.71 -18.77 3.02
CA ASP A 312 25.06 -19.21 3.38
C ASP A 312 25.02 -20.62 3.97
N GLY A 313 25.39 -21.60 3.18
CA GLY A 313 25.44 -23.00 3.59
C GLY A 313 24.13 -23.53 4.21
N ASN A 314 24.24 -24.08 5.44
CA ASN A 314 23.10 -24.64 6.20
C ASN A 314 22.60 -23.70 7.31
N LEU A 315 23.14 -22.50 7.43
CA LEU A 315 22.69 -21.54 8.44
C LEU A 315 21.28 -21.08 8.10
N ARG A 316 20.42 -21.07 9.12
CA ARG A 316 19.06 -20.58 9.02
C ARG A 316 19.01 -19.11 9.45
N PRO A 317 18.24 -18.25 8.76
CA PRO A 317 18.17 -16.82 9.08
C PRO A 317 17.66 -16.56 10.50
N ASP A 318 16.66 -17.31 10.96
CA ASP A 318 16.12 -17.24 12.33
C ASP A 318 17.18 -17.61 13.40
N ASN A 319 18.02 -18.60 13.13
CA ASN A 319 19.12 -18.97 14.00
C ASN A 319 20.25 -17.94 13.98
N ALA A 320 20.55 -17.39 12.79
CA ALA A 320 21.56 -16.32 12.68
C ALA A 320 21.15 -15.10 13.50
N TYR A 321 19.88 -14.71 13.43
CA TYR A 321 19.32 -13.61 14.21
C TYR A 321 19.38 -13.89 15.71
N LYS A 322 18.89 -15.04 16.17
CA LYS A 322 18.87 -15.44 17.58
C LYS A 322 20.28 -15.55 18.22
N ASN A 323 21.30 -15.87 17.43
CA ASN A 323 22.67 -16.05 17.89
C ASN A 323 23.56 -14.81 17.69
N GLY A 324 23.00 -13.68 17.30
CA GLY A 324 23.74 -12.43 17.16
C GLY A 324 24.68 -12.37 15.95
N PHE A 325 24.45 -13.21 14.93
CA PHE A 325 25.22 -13.15 13.67
C PHE A 325 24.70 -12.06 12.71
N ILE A 326 23.57 -11.46 13.06
CA ILE A 326 22.99 -10.33 12.33
C ILE A 326 23.19 -9.08 13.19
N GLU A 327 23.65 -8.00 12.56
CA GLU A 327 23.86 -6.71 13.22
C GLU A 327 22.56 -6.24 13.89
N ASP A 328 22.66 -5.70 15.11
CA ASP A 328 21.55 -5.20 15.94
C ASP A 328 20.53 -6.26 16.38
N SER A 329 20.79 -7.54 16.20
CA SER A 329 19.89 -8.57 16.76
C SER A 329 19.97 -8.60 18.29
N PRO A 330 18.85 -8.74 19.02
CA PRO A 330 18.81 -8.71 20.49
C PRO A 330 19.27 -10.04 21.10
N PHE A 331 20.56 -10.34 21.06
CA PHE A 331 21.12 -11.62 21.54
C PHE A 331 21.74 -11.55 22.95
N ASN A 332 22.00 -10.36 23.49
CA ASN A 332 22.69 -10.16 24.76
C ASN A 332 21.78 -9.96 25.97
N VAL A 333 20.50 -10.28 25.86
CA VAL A 333 19.55 -10.15 26.98
C VAL A 333 19.50 -11.47 27.73
N ASP A 334 19.92 -11.47 29.00
CA ASP A 334 19.84 -12.63 29.90
C ASP A 334 18.77 -12.39 30.96
N ALA A 335 18.11 -13.46 31.40
CA ALA A 335 17.11 -13.38 32.47
C ALA A 335 17.66 -12.80 33.76
N SER A 336 18.97 -12.96 34.02
CA SER A 336 19.65 -12.39 35.18
C SER A 336 19.75 -10.87 35.16
N ASP A 337 19.63 -10.23 33.98
CA ASP A 337 19.63 -8.75 33.83
C ASP A 337 18.44 -8.10 34.56
N PHE A 338 17.36 -8.85 34.78
CA PHE A 338 16.17 -8.38 35.50
C PHE A 338 16.26 -8.52 37.01
N ILE A 339 17.30 -9.22 37.53
CA ILE A 339 17.52 -9.40 38.99
C ILE A 339 17.93 -8.05 39.59
N GLY A 340 17.26 -7.64 40.68
CA GLY A 340 17.48 -6.35 41.31
C GLY A 340 16.73 -5.17 40.72
N ILE A 341 16.06 -5.38 39.56
CA ILE A 341 15.16 -4.39 38.95
C ILE A 341 13.69 -4.73 39.25
N LEU A 342 13.31 -5.99 39.12
CA LEU A 342 11.92 -6.44 39.27
C LEU A 342 11.66 -7.10 40.67
N ASN A 343 12.71 -7.36 41.48
CA ASN A 343 12.61 -8.04 42.78
C ASN A 343 12.85 -7.10 43.98
N GLU A 344 12.72 -5.78 43.79
CA GLU A 344 12.74 -4.81 44.91
C GLU A 344 11.34 -4.65 45.57
#